data_d0956a59fd80e7c76b29235cbe01e912
#
_entry.id   d0956a59fd80e7c76b29235cbe01e912
#
_cell.length_a   1.000
_cell.length_b   1.000
_cell.length_c   1.000
_cell.angle_alpha   90.00
_cell.angle_beta   90.00
_cell.angle_gamma   90.00
#
_symmetry.space_group_name_H-M   'P 1'
#
loop_
_entity.id
_entity.type
_entity.pdbx_description
1 polymer ?
#
loop_
_entity_poly.entity_id
_entity_poly.type
_entity_poly.pdbx_seq_one_letter_code
_entity_poly.pdbx_strand_id
1 'polypeptide(L)'
;MRDLLRLSPNTERVPFNYQRSLVGAFHKWLGLNEVHDELSLYSLSWLSPGDRHADGLDFPWGSTFFISAARPELLSRLINGILKGHHIRWGMRVEEIDIQEAGEFGERQRFRVQSPVFIRRKVDGNHKFYLYSDPEANQLMTETLQKKLRKLGLPTDVAVRFDRSYPKPRVRKITFDKVELKASACPVILEGDPRAIQAAWKVGIGNSTGIGFGALN
;
A
#
# COMPACT_ATOMS: atom_id res chain seq x y z
N MET A 1 7.11 5.46 -10.40
CA MET A 1 7.81 6.37 -9.49
C MET A 1 7.23 6.20 -8.10
N ARG A 2 8.00 6.46 -7.08
CA ARG A 2 7.65 6.32 -5.66
C ARG A 2 8.32 7.43 -4.87
N ASP A 3 7.61 8.05 -3.93
CA ASP A 3 8.17 8.94 -2.93
C ASP A 3 8.32 8.17 -1.62
N LEU A 4 9.56 7.93 -1.19
CA LEU A 4 9.89 7.41 0.12
C LEU A 4 10.05 8.59 1.08
N LEU A 5 9.19 8.65 2.08
CA LEU A 5 9.16 9.72 3.08
C LEU A 5 9.86 9.25 4.35
N ARG A 6 10.88 10.00 4.78
CA ARG A 6 11.52 9.83 6.08
C ARG A 6 10.87 10.76 7.08
N LEU A 7 10.46 10.21 8.21
CA LEU A 7 9.73 10.92 9.25
C LEU A 7 10.60 11.10 10.49
N SER A 8 10.41 12.24 11.16
CA SER A 8 10.98 12.48 12.48
C SER A 8 10.50 11.44 13.50
N PRO A 9 11.18 11.33 14.67
CA PRO A 9 10.61 10.64 15.81
C PRO A 9 9.21 11.17 16.18
N ASN A 10 8.40 10.30 16.80
CA ASN A 10 7.14 10.71 17.40
C ASN A 10 7.35 11.31 18.78
N THR A 11 6.49 12.23 19.18
CA THR A 11 6.44 12.81 20.55
C THR A 11 5.26 12.28 21.36
N GLU A 12 4.28 11.68 20.70
CA GLU A 12 3.12 11.04 21.30
C GLU A 12 3.03 9.61 20.82
N ARG A 13 2.50 8.69 21.64
CA ARG A 13 2.33 7.28 21.27
C ARG A 13 1.49 7.12 20.00
N VAL A 14 1.99 6.38 19.01
CA VAL A 14 1.30 6.09 17.76
C VAL A 14 0.37 4.89 17.96
N PRO A 15 -0.95 5.04 17.83
CA PRO A 15 -1.88 3.93 18.04
C PRO A 15 -1.75 2.86 16.94
N PHE A 16 -2.14 1.61 17.22
CA PHE A 16 -2.05 0.52 16.24
C PHE A 16 -2.91 0.72 14.98
N ASN A 17 -3.95 1.54 15.04
CA ASN A 17 -4.84 1.87 13.93
C ASN A 17 -4.48 3.20 13.22
N TYR A 18 -3.20 3.52 13.17
CA TYR A 18 -2.66 4.77 12.63
C TYR A 18 -2.90 4.96 11.11
N GLN A 19 -3.26 3.91 10.38
CA GLN A 19 -3.38 3.92 8.90
C GLN A 19 -4.32 5.02 8.41
N ARG A 20 -5.45 5.22 9.10
CA ARG A 20 -6.38 6.31 8.76
C ARG A 20 -5.73 7.68 8.81
N SER A 21 -4.85 7.92 9.76
CA SER A 21 -4.14 9.20 9.89
C SER A 21 -3.12 9.41 8.79
N LEU A 22 -2.43 8.33 8.33
CA LEU A 22 -1.55 8.41 7.15
C LEU A 22 -2.35 8.73 5.89
N VAL A 23 -3.49 8.08 5.70
CA VAL A 23 -4.40 8.37 4.57
C VAL A 23 -4.90 9.81 4.66
N GLY A 24 -5.24 10.29 5.85
CA GLY A 24 -5.64 11.69 6.07
C GLY A 24 -4.52 12.68 5.72
N ALA A 25 -3.27 12.39 6.08
CA ALA A 25 -2.11 13.21 5.71
C ALA A 25 -1.91 13.21 4.18
N PHE A 26 -1.98 12.05 3.54
CA PHE A 26 -1.91 11.92 2.08
C PHE A 26 -2.95 12.79 1.38
N HIS A 27 -4.23 12.72 1.77
CA HIS A 27 -5.27 13.56 1.17
C HIS A 27 -5.10 15.05 1.47
N LYS A 28 -4.63 15.41 2.67
CA LYS A 28 -4.29 16.80 3.02
C LYS A 28 -3.23 17.36 2.07
N TRP A 29 -2.19 16.58 1.78
CA TRP A 29 -1.11 17.00 0.87
C TRP A 29 -1.54 17.06 -0.58
N LEU A 30 -2.42 16.17 -1.03
CA LEU A 30 -2.97 16.23 -2.40
C LEU A 30 -3.91 17.41 -2.61
N GLY A 31 -4.51 17.97 -1.54
CA GLY A 31 -5.56 18.97 -1.62
C GLY A 31 -6.86 18.42 -2.23
N LEU A 32 -7.69 19.30 -2.77
CA LEU A 32 -8.93 18.89 -3.46
C LEU A 32 -8.59 17.96 -4.63
N ASN A 33 -9.14 16.76 -4.61
CA ASN A 33 -8.88 15.73 -5.62
C ASN A 33 -10.08 14.78 -5.75
N GLU A 34 -10.23 14.21 -6.94
CA GLU A 34 -11.30 13.26 -7.30
C GLU A 34 -10.88 11.79 -7.10
N VAL A 35 -9.81 11.56 -6.32
CA VAL A 35 -9.18 10.21 -6.19
C VAL A 35 -10.00 9.27 -5.30
N HIS A 36 -11.04 9.77 -4.63
CA HIS A 36 -11.82 9.01 -3.63
C HIS A 36 -12.71 7.90 -4.20
N ASP A 37 -13.28 8.08 -5.39
CA ASP A 37 -14.33 7.20 -5.93
C ASP A 37 -13.84 6.24 -7.02
N GLU A 38 -12.55 6.27 -7.37
CA GLU A 38 -12.00 5.49 -8.44
C GLU A 38 -11.10 4.33 -7.97
N LEU A 39 -10.88 3.37 -8.87
CA LEU A 39 -9.88 2.33 -8.69
C LEU A 39 -8.50 2.97 -8.48
N SER A 40 -7.93 2.82 -7.29
CA SER A 40 -6.66 3.47 -6.92
C SER A 40 -5.52 2.98 -7.82
N LEU A 41 -4.91 3.90 -8.58
CA LEU A 41 -3.71 3.67 -9.38
C LEU A 41 -2.43 4.12 -8.63
N TYR A 42 -2.48 3.99 -7.32
CA TYR A 42 -1.40 4.28 -6.38
C TYR A 42 -1.50 3.35 -5.17
N SER A 43 -0.45 3.28 -4.39
CA SER A 43 -0.40 2.51 -3.16
C SER A 43 0.37 3.21 -2.06
N LEU A 44 -0.03 2.97 -0.81
CA LEU A 44 0.62 3.48 0.38
C LEU A 44 1.17 2.31 1.20
N SER A 45 2.42 2.41 1.64
CA SER A 45 2.97 1.49 2.62
C SER A 45 2.51 1.83 4.04
N TRP A 46 2.82 0.94 4.98
CA TRP A 46 2.73 1.24 6.40
C TRP A 46 4.02 1.89 6.90
N LEU A 47 3.95 2.47 8.12
CA LEU A 47 5.14 2.92 8.85
C LEU A 47 6.06 1.73 9.15
N SER A 48 7.37 1.92 9.04
CA SER A 48 8.39 0.90 9.31
C SER A 48 9.72 1.56 9.69
N PRO A 49 10.47 0.95 10.58
CA PRO A 49 10.11 0.06 11.68
C PRO A 49 9.64 0.84 12.92
N GLY A 50 9.11 0.16 13.94
CA GLY A 50 8.75 0.78 15.21
C GLY A 50 8.78 -0.21 16.36
N ASP A 51 9.05 0.30 17.56
CA ASP A 51 9.02 -0.45 18.81
C ASP A 51 7.57 -0.65 19.27
N ARG A 52 7.23 -1.89 19.61
CA ARG A 52 5.87 -2.25 20.03
C ARG A 52 5.73 -2.16 21.54
N HIS A 53 4.74 -1.40 22.01
CA HIS A 53 4.30 -1.32 23.41
C HIS A 53 2.88 -1.87 23.57
N ALA A 54 2.38 -1.93 24.80
CA ALA A 54 1.03 -2.45 25.10
C ALA A 54 -0.08 -1.58 24.47
N ASP A 55 0.12 -0.27 24.38
CA ASP A 55 -0.84 0.75 23.97
C ASP A 55 -0.58 1.34 22.57
N GLY A 56 0.49 0.92 21.87
CA GLY A 56 0.82 1.45 20.55
C GLY A 56 2.26 1.19 20.11
N LEU A 57 2.74 2.07 19.26
CA LEU A 57 4.07 2.01 18.66
C LEU A 57 4.88 3.26 19.03
N ASP A 58 6.19 3.08 19.11
CA ASP A 58 7.17 4.15 19.22
C ASP A 58 8.15 4.09 18.06
N PHE A 59 8.60 5.25 17.64
CA PHE A 59 9.58 5.44 16.57
C PHE A 59 10.68 6.39 17.03
N PRO A 60 11.53 5.99 17.98
CA PRO A 60 12.52 6.89 18.61
C PRO A 60 13.57 7.40 17.63
N TRP A 61 13.76 6.70 16.51
CA TRP A 61 14.68 7.07 15.43
C TRP A 61 13.96 7.53 14.16
N GLY A 62 12.68 7.91 14.29
CA GLY A 62 11.82 8.19 13.17
C GLY A 62 11.31 6.93 12.48
N SER A 63 10.63 7.14 11.37
CA SER A 63 10.06 6.05 10.57
C SER A 63 10.14 6.36 9.08
N THR A 64 9.81 5.39 8.26
CA THR A 64 9.64 5.58 6.82
C THR A 64 8.29 5.04 6.37
N PHE A 65 7.71 5.67 5.38
CA PHE A 65 6.67 5.07 4.55
C PHE A 65 6.77 5.63 3.14
N PHE A 66 6.19 4.93 2.18
CA PHE A 66 6.21 5.39 0.80
C PHE A 66 4.82 5.50 0.19
N ILE A 67 4.75 6.33 -0.81
CA ILE A 67 3.61 6.49 -1.71
C ILE A 67 4.11 6.22 -3.12
N SER A 68 3.56 5.19 -3.77
CA SER A 68 3.86 4.85 -5.16
C SER A 68 2.68 5.17 -6.04
N ALA A 69 2.91 5.68 -7.25
CA ALA A 69 1.85 5.99 -8.19
C ALA A 69 2.23 5.66 -9.63
N ALA A 70 1.23 5.29 -10.43
CA ALA A 70 1.40 5.10 -11.86
C ALA A 70 1.54 6.45 -12.58
N ARG A 71 0.87 7.50 -12.09
CA ARG A 71 0.89 8.86 -12.64
C ARG A 71 1.85 9.75 -11.87
N PRO A 72 2.94 10.24 -12.48
CA PRO A 72 3.92 11.10 -11.81
C PRO A 72 3.32 12.40 -11.27
N GLU A 73 2.27 12.93 -11.91
CA GLU A 73 1.61 14.19 -11.53
C GLU A 73 1.03 14.12 -10.13
N LEU A 74 0.58 12.92 -9.69
CA LEU A 74 0.08 12.71 -8.34
C LEU A 74 1.21 12.92 -7.32
N LEU A 75 2.39 12.37 -7.58
CA LEU A 75 3.56 12.50 -6.70
C LEU A 75 4.08 13.95 -6.66
N SER A 76 4.13 14.63 -7.81
CA SER A 76 4.51 16.04 -7.86
C SER A 76 3.57 16.93 -7.03
N ARG A 77 2.25 16.68 -7.10
CA ARG A 77 1.26 17.37 -6.25
C ARG A 77 1.47 17.07 -4.77
N LEU A 78 1.78 15.82 -4.45
CA LEU A 78 2.05 15.37 -3.08
C LEU A 78 3.26 16.11 -2.50
N ILE A 79 4.38 16.15 -3.22
CA ILE A 79 5.61 16.87 -2.81
C ILE A 79 5.28 18.34 -2.54
N ASN A 80 4.57 19.02 -3.46
CA ASN A 80 4.16 20.42 -3.28
C ASN A 80 3.27 20.61 -2.04
N GLY A 81 2.42 19.66 -1.71
CA GLY A 81 1.59 19.69 -0.50
C GLY A 81 2.41 19.49 0.78
N ILE A 82 3.40 18.59 0.76
CA ILE A 82 4.31 18.36 1.87
C ILE A 82 5.16 19.60 2.15
N LEU A 83 5.65 20.27 1.12
CA LEU A 83 6.42 21.52 1.26
C LEU A 83 5.60 22.65 1.92
N LYS A 84 4.27 22.65 1.74
CA LYS A 84 3.36 23.61 2.40
C LYS A 84 3.00 23.22 3.83
N GLY A 85 3.08 21.92 4.16
CA GLY A 85 2.68 21.45 5.49
C GLY A 85 3.07 19.99 5.74
N HIS A 86 4.28 19.80 6.22
CA HIS A 86 4.95 18.50 6.39
C HIS A 86 4.54 17.69 7.62
N HIS A 87 3.65 18.20 8.48
CA HIS A 87 3.21 17.51 9.69
C HIS A 87 2.17 16.43 9.39
N ILE A 88 2.31 15.30 10.07
CA ILE A 88 1.36 14.17 10.06
C ILE A 88 0.50 14.23 11.34
N ARG A 89 0.85 13.46 12.32
CA ARG A 89 0.26 13.39 13.68
C ARG A 89 1.34 12.89 14.67
N TRP A 90 1.02 12.86 15.94
CA TRP A 90 1.88 12.34 17.01
C TRP A 90 3.26 13.02 17.06
N GLY A 91 3.30 14.30 16.69
CA GLY A 91 4.54 15.08 16.60
C GLY A 91 5.43 14.72 15.42
N MET A 92 5.06 13.74 14.59
CA MET A 92 5.85 13.34 13.42
C MET A 92 5.69 14.33 12.27
N ARG A 93 6.78 14.56 11.56
CA ARG A 93 6.83 15.37 10.34
C ARG A 93 7.70 14.70 9.28
N VAL A 94 7.46 15.00 8.01
CA VAL A 94 8.35 14.60 6.91
C VAL A 94 9.61 15.46 6.99
N GLU A 95 10.76 14.81 7.05
CA GLU A 95 12.09 15.46 7.08
C GLU A 95 12.79 15.34 5.73
N GLU A 96 12.57 14.24 5.02
CA GLU A 96 13.22 13.97 3.73
C GLU A 96 12.26 13.25 2.80
N ILE A 97 12.35 13.54 1.52
CA ILE A 97 11.65 12.86 0.43
C ILE A 97 12.70 12.31 -0.53
N ASP A 98 12.74 10.97 -0.66
CA ASP A 98 13.59 10.27 -1.63
C ASP A 98 12.72 9.78 -2.78
N ILE A 99 12.97 10.30 -3.99
CA ILE A 99 12.22 9.93 -5.20
C ILE A 99 12.88 8.70 -5.82
N GLN A 100 12.14 7.60 -5.83
CA GLN A 100 12.61 6.33 -6.34
C GLN A 100 11.93 5.95 -7.65
N GLU A 101 12.71 5.59 -8.64
CA GLU A 101 12.20 4.99 -9.86
C GLU A 101 12.10 3.46 -9.72
N ALA A 102 11.20 2.87 -10.49
CA ALA A 102 11.12 1.41 -10.57
C ALA A 102 12.38 0.90 -11.29
N GLY A 103 13.00 -0.12 -10.71
CA GLY A 103 14.04 -0.89 -11.39
C GLY A 103 13.51 -1.66 -12.61
N GLU A 104 14.40 -2.32 -13.30
CA GLU A 104 14.03 -3.29 -14.33
C GLU A 104 13.53 -4.57 -13.65
N PHE A 105 12.39 -5.05 -14.09
CA PHE A 105 11.82 -6.32 -13.66
C PHE A 105 11.85 -7.33 -14.82
N GLY A 106 12.13 -8.59 -14.50
CA GLY A 106 11.97 -9.69 -15.45
C GLY A 106 10.51 -10.19 -15.49
N GLU A 107 10.30 -11.28 -16.25
CA GLU A 107 8.99 -11.93 -16.38
C GLU A 107 8.49 -12.62 -15.09
N ARG A 108 9.35 -12.72 -14.08
CA ARG A 108 9.02 -13.27 -12.76
C ARG A 108 9.70 -12.44 -11.68
N GLN A 109 8.90 -11.94 -10.74
CA GLN A 109 9.39 -11.14 -9.62
C GLN A 109 8.69 -11.53 -8.31
N ARG A 110 9.48 -11.68 -7.24
CA ARG A 110 8.99 -11.84 -5.87
C ARG A 110 9.04 -10.50 -5.14
N PHE A 111 7.94 -10.09 -4.55
CA PHE A 111 7.84 -8.86 -3.76
C PHE A 111 7.54 -9.16 -2.29
N ARG A 112 8.16 -8.40 -1.40
CA ARG A 112 7.65 -8.24 -0.04
C ARG A 112 6.48 -7.29 -0.06
N VAL A 113 5.55 -7.44 0.90
CA VAL A 113 4.45 -6.50 1.07
C VAL A 113 4.77 -5.54 2.23
N GLN A 114 4.74 -4.25 1.97
CA GLN A 114 4.95 -3.20 2.98
C GLN A 114 3.64 -2.72 3.62
N SER A 115 2.53 -3.10 3.03
CA SER A 115 1.22 -3.11 3.67
C SER A 115 0.51 -4.42 3.31
N PRO A 116 -0.28 -5.01 4.23
CA PRO A 116 -0.92 -6.31 3.99
C PRO A 116 -1.83 -6.29 2.77
N VAL A 117 -1.90 -7.39 2.05
CA VAL A 117 -2.78 -7.54 0.89
C VAL A 117 -4.22 -7.74 1.37
N PHE A 118 -5.10 -6.88 0.94
CA PHE A 118 -6.52 -6.93 1.22
C PHE A 118 -7.29 -7.40 -0.01
N ILE A 119 -8.10 -8.44 0.16
CA ILE A 119 -8.93 -9.00 -0.92
C ILE A 119 -10.35 -9.10 -0.42
N ARG A 120 -11.27 -8.42 -1.11
CA ARG A 120 -12.70 -8.39 -0.77
C ARG A 120 -13.54 -8.54 -2.03
N ARG A 121 -14.59 -9.35 -1.92
CA ARG A 121 -15.64 -9.45 -2.94
C ARG A 121 -17.01 -9.38 -2.27
N LYS A 122 -18.00 -8.95 -3.03
CA LYS A 122 -19.39 -9.03 -2.61
C LYS A 122 -19.93 -10.38 -3.09
N VAL A 123 -20.42 -11.19 -2.16
CA VAL A 123 -21.02 -12.52 -2.41
C VAL A 123 -22.36 -12.53 -1.70
N ASP A 124 -23.43 -12.78 -2.42
CA ASP A 124 -24.81 -12.82 -1.91
C ASP A 124 -25.18 -11.59 -1.03
N GLY A 125 -24.78 -10.41 -1.50
CA GLY A 125 -25.04 -9.14 -0.80
C GLY A 125 -24.04 -8.80 0.31
N ASN A 126 -23.28 -9.77 0.82
CA ASN A 126 -22.33 -9.60 1.91
C ASN A 126 -20.88 -9.45 1.43
N HIS A 127 -20.04 -8.82 2.25
CA HIS A 127 -18.61 -8.72 1.98
C HIS A 127 -17.88 -9.97 2.52
N LYS A 128 -17.25 -10.74 1.62
CA LYS A 128 -16.33 -11.83 1.94
C LYS A 128 -14.88 -11.36 1.80
N PHE A 129 -14.05 -11.66 2.80
CA PHE A 129 -12.61 -11.45 2.80
C PHE A 129 -11.89 -12.72 2.40
N TYR A 130 -10.86 -12.61 1.57
CA TYR A 130 -10.03 -13.73 1.14
C TYR A 130 -8.60 -13.53 1.64
N LEU A 131 -8.05 -14.59 2.20
CA LEU A 131 -6.73 -14.59 2.81
C LEU A 131 -5.73 -15.38 1.97
N TYR A 132 -4.44 -15.32 2.32
CA TYR A 132 -3.38 -16.02 1.60
C TYR A 132 -3.59 -17.54 1.52
N SER A 133 -4.33 -18.13 2.44
CA SER A 133 -4.67 -19.56 2.48
C SER A 133 -5.83 -19.95 1.55
N ASP A 134 -6.67 -19.00 1.18
CA ASP A 134 -7.86 -19.30 0.38
C ASP A 134 -7.47 -19.61 -1.08
N PRO A 135 -8.04 -20.65 -1.68
CA PRO A 135 -7.70 -21.05 -3.05
C PRO A 135 -7.92 -19.95 -4.08
N GLU A 136 -9.02 -19.22 -3.94
CA GLU A 136 -9.45 -18.19 -4.89
C GLU A 136 -8.62 -16.89 -4.80
N ALA A 137 -7.87 -16.68 -3.73
CA ALA A 137 -7.18 -15.42 -3.44
C ALA A 137 -6.24 -15.00 -4.58
N ASN A 138 -5.51 -15.94 -5.18
CA ASN A 138 -4.56 -15.65 -6.25
C ASN A 138 -5.28 -15.13 -7.51
N GLN A 139 -6.37 -15.80 -7.91
CA GLN A 139 -7.18 -15.38 -9.05
C GLN A 139 -7.76 -13.97 -8.82
N LEU A 140 -8.32 -13.73 -7.63
CA LEU A 140 -8.94 -12.44 -7.29
C LEU A 140 -7.93 -11.27 -7.25
N MET A 141 -6.68 -11.52 -6.82
CA MET A 141 -5.59 -10.54 -6.91
C MET A 141 -5.24 -10.25 -8.37
N THR A 142 -5.08 -11.29 -9.18
CA THR A 142 -4.78 -11.18 -10.62
C THR A 142 -5.84 -10.36 -11.33
N GLU A 143 -7.11 -10.66 -11.15
CA GLU A 143 -8.23 -9.92 -11.73
C GLU A 143 -8.22 -8.44 -11.32
N THR A 144 -7.93 -8.16 -10.05
CA THR A 144 -7.88 -6.78 -9.55
C THR A 144 -6.73 -6.01 -10.18
N LEU A 145 -5.55 -6.62 -10.30
CA LEU A 145 -4.40 -6.02 -10.98
C LEU A 145 -4.70 -5.81 -12.47
N GLN A 146 -5.25 -6.78 -13.17
CA GLN A 146 -5.62 -6.68 -14.59
C GLN A 146 -6.61 -5.53 -14.85
N LYS A 147 -7.55 -5.26 -13.92
CA LYS A 147 -8.44 -4.09 -14.01
C LYS A 147 -7.66 -2.77 -13.95
N LYS A 148 -6.65 -2.68 -13.05
CA LYS A 148 -5.77 -1.51 -12.97
C LYS A 148 -4.94 -1.33 -14.24
N LEU A 149 -4.38 -2.42 -14.76
CA LEU A 149 -3.58 -2.41 -15.99
C LEU A 149 -4.39 -1.95 -17.19
N ARG A 150 -5.63 -2.46 -17.38
CA ARG A 150 -6.53 -1.98 -18.44
C ARG A 150 -6.79 -0.48 -18.34
N LYS A 151 -7.01 0.05 -17.13
CA LYS A 151 -7.20 1.50 -16.93
C LYS A 151 -5.94 2.31 -17.27
N LEU A 152 -4.75 1.68 -17.20
CA LEU A 152 -3.48 2.28 -17.57
C LEU A 152 -3.10 2.08 -19.05
N GLY A 153 -3.87 1.31 -19.81
CA GLY A 153 -3.53 0.94 -21.20
C GLY A 153 -2.30 0.02 -21.29
N LEU A 154 -2.04 -0.78 -20.25
CA LEU A 154 -0.89 -1.67 -20.15
C LEU A 154 -1.30 -3.14 -20.43
N PRO A 155 -0.33 -4.00 -20.81
CA PRO A 155 -0.57 -5.43 -20.96
C PRO A 155 -1.18 -6.03 -19.70
N THR A 156 -2.13 -6.96 -19.89
CA THR A 156 -2.80 -7.67 -18.79
C THR A 156 -2.31 -9.12 -18.63
N ASP A 157 -1.29 -9.50 -19.38
CA ASP A 157 -0.63 -10.80 -19.22
C ASP A 157 0.21 -10.78 -17.95
N VAL A 158 -0.42 -11.09 -16.85
CA VAL A 158 0.18 -11.17 -15.53
C VAL A 158 -0.63 -12.09 -14.64
N ALA A 159 0.04 -12.91 -13.86
CA ALA A 159 -0.52 -13.71 -12.77
C ALA A 159 0.09 -13.26 -11.44
N VAL A 160 -0.74 -13.21 -10.39
CA VAL A 160 -0.33 -12.85 -9.03
C VAL A 160 -0.67 -14.01 -8.10
N ARG A 161 0.31 -14.46 -7.32
CA ARG A 161 0.06 -15.48 -6.30
C ARG A 161 0.79 -15.18 -5.01
N PHE A 162 0.22 -15.57 -3.88
CA PHE A 162 0.94 -15.57 -2.62
C PHE A 162 2.09 -16.56 -2.64
N ASP A 163 3.23 -16.16 -2.07
CA ASP A 163 4.34 -17.07 -1.84
C ASP A 163 4.05 -17.95 -0.61
N ARG A 164 3.36 -19.07 -0.83
CA ARG A 164 3.00 -20.01 0.24
C ARG A 164 4.20 -20.77 0.82
N SER A 165 5.38 -20.66 0.19
CA SER A 165 6.63 -21.21 0.74
C SER A 165 7.25 -20.31 1.83
N TYR A 166 6.76 -19.06 1.96
CA TYR A 166 7.21 -18.17 3.00
C TYR A 166 6.84 -18.70 4.40
N PRO A 167 7.82 -18.85 5.31
CA PRO A 167 7.60 -19.63 6.55
C PRO A 167 6.77 -18.88 7.61
N LYS A 168 6.55 -17.57 7.46
CA LYS A 168 5.91 -16.73 8.48
C LYS A 168 4.78 -15.84 7.93
N PRO A 169 3.84 -16.37 7.12
CA PRO A 169 2.71 -15.59 6.68
C PRO A 169 1.81 -15.26 7.89
N ARG A 170 1.19 -14.09 7.87
CA ARG A 170 0.33 -13.63 8.97
C ARG A 170 -0.94 -13.01 8.44
N VAL A 171 -2.05 -13.27 9.11
CA VAL A 171 -3.28 -12.49 8.95
C VAL A 171 -3.19 -11.28 9.88
N ARG A 172 -3.48 -10.10 9.33
CA ARG A 172 -3.59 -8.86 10.08
C ARG A 172 -5.05 -8.45 10.17
N LYS A 173 -5.50 -8.17 11.39
CA LYS A 173 -6.77 -7.51 11.66
C LYS A 173 -6.49 -6.02 11.80
N ILE A 174 -7.20 -5.22 11.03
CA ILE A 174 -7.03 -3.77 10.97
C ILE A 174 -8.40 -3.14 11.18
N THR A 175 -8.50 -2.25 12.17
CA THR A 175 -9.71 -1.44 12.33
C THR A 175 -9.58 -0.18 11.52
N PHE A 176 -10.39 -0.04 10.49
CA PHE A 176 -10.47 1.15 9.66
C PHE A 176 -11.92 1.68 9.70
N ASP A 177 -12.13 2.91 10.16
CA ASP A 177 -13.46 3.52 10.34
C ASP A 177 -14.48 2.62 11.09
N LYS A 178 -14.06 2.05 12.21
CA LYS A 178 -14.86 1.13 13.04
C LYS A 178 -15.18 -0.22 12.40
N VAL A 179 -14.67 -0.50 11.19
CA VAL A 179 -14.82 -1.78 10.49
C VAL A 179 -13.57 -2.60 10.68
N GLU A 180 -13.70 -3.84 11.15
CA GLU A 180 -12.59 -4.80 11.19
C GLU A 180 -12.36 -5.39 9.80
N LEU A 181 -11.17 -5.19 9.27
CA LEU A 181 -10.70 -5.73 8.01
C LEU A 181 -9.67 -6.82 8.27
N LYS A 182 -9.69 -7.89 7.46
CA LYS A 182 -8.70 -8.97 7.50
C LYS A 182 -7.86 -8.93 6.24
N ALA A 183 -6.54 -8.88 6.38
CA ALA A 183 -5.60 -8.79 5.26
C ALA A 183 -4.39 -9.69 5.50
N SER A 184 -3.68 -10.06 4.44
CA SER A 184 -2.58 -11.02 4.45
C SER A 184 -1.22 -10.34 4.37
N ALA A 185 -0.39 -10.47 5.40
CA ALA A 185 1.03 -10.13 5.36
C ALA A 185 1.81 -11.39 4.91
N CYS A 186 1.87 -11.57 3.60
CA CYS A 186 2.53 -12.67 2.92
C CYS A 186 3.15 -12.12 1.63
N PRO A 187 4.44 -12.43 1.32
CA PRO A 187 5.03 -12.05 0.05
C PRO A 187 4.24 -12.57 -1.13
N VAL A 188 4.40 -11.93 -2.27
CA VAL A 188 3.73 -12.34 -3.52
C VAL A 188 4.74 -12.55 -4.62
N ILE A 189 4.37 -13.40 -5.57
CA ILE A 189 5.11 -13.65 -6.80
C ILE A 189 4.22 -13.20 -7.94
N LEU A 190 4.77 -12.39 -8.82
CA LEU A 190 4.17 -11.95 -10.07
C LEU A 190 4.91 -12.61 -11.23
N GLU A 191 4.17 -13.10 -12.20
CA GLU A 191 4.68 -13.72 -13.42
C GLU A 191 3.92 -13.15 -14.63
N GLY A 192 4.63 -12.78 -15.71
CA GLY A 192 4.05 -12.22 -16.93
C GLY A 192 4.84 -11.06 -17.52
N ASP A 193 4.16 -10.17 -18.24
CA ASP A 193 4.81 -9.02 -18.90
C ASP A 193 5.54 -8.12 -17.88
N PRO A 194 6.85 -7.83 -18.09
CA PRO A 194 7.65 -6.97 -17.20
C PRO A 194 7.03 -5.58 -16.95
N ARG A 195 6.32 -5.01 -17.94
CA ARG A 195 5.64 -3.71 -17.80
C ARG A 195 4.45 -3.82 -16.85
N ALA A 196 3.73 -4.94 -16.88
CA ALA A 196 2.64 -5.23 -15.93
C ALA A 196 3.18 -5.40 -14.50
N ILE A 197 4.33 -6.08 -14.34
CA ILE A 197 5.01 -6.26 -13.05
C ILE A 197 5.51 -4.92 -12.53
N GLN A 198 6.11 -4.07 -13.39
CA GLN A 198 6.53 -2.74 -13.01
C GLN A 198 5.34 -1.86 -12.59
N ALA A 199 4.21 -1.95 -13.29
CA ALA A 199 2.99 -1.25 -12.91
C ALA A 199 2.46 -1.72 -11.54
N ALA A 200 2.48 -3.03 -11.26
CA ALA A 200 2.07 -3.58 -9.97
C ALA A 200 2.89 -2.99 -8.81
N TRP A 201 4.21 -2.82 -8.98
CA TRP A 201 5.07 -2.16 -7.99
C TRP A 201 4.61 -0.72 -7.68
N LYS A 202 4.07 -0.01 -8.68
CA LYS A 202 3.56 1.36 -8.52
C LYS A 202 2.16 1.40 -7.90
N VAL A 203 1.24 0.55 -8.36
CA VAL A 203 -0.18 0.64 -7.98
C VAL A 203 -0.58 -0.31 -6.86
N GLY A 204 0.32 -1.20 -6.45
CA GLY A 204 0.03 -2.24 -5.46
C GLY A 204 -0.95 -3.30 -5.98
N ILE A 205 -1.19 -4.33 -5.16
CA ILE A 205 -2.05 -5.47 -5.47
C ILE A 205 -3.23 -5.59 -4.51
N GLY A 206 -4.27 -6.30 -4.94
CA GLY A 206 -5.50 -6.46 -4.17
C GLY A 206 -6.35 -5.19 -4.16
N ASN A 207 -7.29 -5.14 -3.21
CA ASN A 207 -8.23 -4.03 -3.05
C ASN A 207 -7.65 -2.94 -2.14
N SER A 208 -8.21 -1.73 -2.24
CA SER A 208 -7.99 -0.63 -1.28
C SER A 208 -6.52 -0.20 -1.13
N THR A 209 -5.74 -0.25 -2.21
CA THR A 209 -4.31 0.15 -2.16
C THR A 209 -4.14 1.62 -1.79
N GLY A 210 -5.11 2.47 -2.12
CA GLY A 210 -5.12 3.89 -1.78
C GLY A 210 -5.37 4.21 -0.31
N ILE A 211 -5.75 3.22 0.51
CA ILE A 211 -5.90 3.39 1.95
C ILE A 211 -4.91 2.53 2.76
N GLY A 212 -3.79 2.16 2.16
CA GLY A 212 -2.68 1.50 2.84
C GLY A 212 -2.76 -0.03 2.84
N PHE A 213 -3.19 -0.64 1.73
CA PHE A 213 -3.13 -2.08 1.53
C PHE A 213 -2.32 -2.44 0.29
N GLY A 214 -1.69 -3.62 0.29
CA GLY A 214 -1.08 -4.25 -0.87
C GLY A 214 0.07 -3.49 -1.54
N ALA A 215 0.73 -2.57 -0.85
CA ALA A 215 1.94 -1.91 -1.35
C ALA A 215 3.12 -2.90 -1.41
N LEU A 216 3.85 -2.89 -2.52
CA LEU A 216 4.94 -3.82 -2.82
C LEU A 216 6.32 -3.18 -2.64
N ASN A 217 7.29 -3.99 -2.19
CA ASN A 217 8.70 -3.59 -2.08
C ASN A 217 9.62 -4.70 -2.53
#